data_30746acdff230d710f7596d3a159f601
#
_entry.id   30746acdff230d710f7596d3a159f601
#
_cell.length_a   1.000
_cell.length_b   1.000
_cell.length_c   1.000
_cell.angle_alpha   90.00
_cell.angle_beta   90.00
_cell.angle_gamma   90.00
#
_symmetry.space_group_name_H-M   'P 1'
#
loop_
_entity.id
_entity.type
_entity.pdbx_description
1 polymer ?
#
loop_
_entity_poly.entity_id
_entity_poly.type
_entity_poly.pdbx_seq_one_letter_code
_entity_poly.pdbx_strand_id
1 'polypeptide(L)'
;MKKLIILIAILIQTGTDKEMEENLIGTKIRVNYYTESCTGVIIQKCYLIQEGEAIGGNGWQLFYDPIEGFDYVEGYIYDLDVTVSEVEDPPMDTSGLKYVLNQVLSKTKVD
;
A
#
# COMPACT_ATOMS: atom_id res chain seq x y z
N MET A 1 12.15 -36.72 29.47
CA MET A 1 12.47 -36.45 29.15
C MET A 1 12.76 -36.37 28.21
N LYS A 2 12.99 -35.85 27.72
CA LYS A 2 13.37 -35.81 26.82
C LYS A 2 12.69 -35.41 25.81
N LYS A 3 11.89 -35.10 25.49
CA LYS A 3 11.21 -34.76 24.56
C LYS A 3 11.24 -33.44 24.20
N LEU A 4 11.37 -32.64 24.83
CA LEU A 4 11.39 -31.37 24.60
C LEU A 4 12.26 -31.00 23.55
N ILE A 5 13.10 -31.65 23.22
CA ILE A 5 13.98 -31.37 22.21
C ILE A 5 13.36 -31.06 20.95
N ILE A 6 12.28 -31.62 20.68
CA ILE A 6 11.59 -31.43 19.50
C ILE A 6 11.19 -30.03 19.21
N LEU A 7 10.87 -29.31 20.21
CA LEU A 7 10.46 -27.99 20.02
C LEU A 7 11.41 -27.15 19.33
N ILE A 8 12.61 -27.36 19.54
CA ILE A 8 13.60 -26.54 18.96
C ILE A 8 13.53 -26.43 17.50
N ALA A 9 13.22 -27.48 16.88
CA ALA A 9 13.20 -27.50 15.45
C ALA A 9 12.23 -26.51 14.88
N ILE A 10 11.22 -26.21 15.57
CA ILE A 10 10.23 -25.34 15.06
C ILE A 10 10.67 -23.94 14.89
N LEU A 11 11.47 -23.48 15.78
CA LEU A 11 11.89 -22.13 15.69
C LEU A 11 12.62 -21.80 14.48
N ILE A 12 13.35 -22.67 14.00
CA ILE A 12 14.16 -22.41 12.86
C ILE A 12 13.41 -22.00 11.68
N GLN A 13 12.26 -22.56 11.50
CA GLN A 13 11.54 -22.29 10.31
C GLN A 13 11.01 -20.93 10.15
N THR A 14 10.65 -20.31 11.23
CA THR A 14 10.06 -19.02 11.10
C THR A 14 11.03 -17.99 10.61
N GLY A 15 12.26 -18.14 10.92
CA GLY A 15 13.21 -17.16 10.48
C GLY A 15 13.37 -17.11 9.01
N THR A 16 13.21 -18.22 8.37
CA THR A 16 13.43 -18.28 6.95
C THR A 16 12.42 -17.49 6.17
N ASP A 17 11.22 -17.50 6.63
CA ASP A 17 10.19 -16.82 5.88
C ASP A 17 10.40 -15.35 5.78
N LYS A 18 10.96 -14.74 6.78
CA LYS A 18 11.13 -13.34 6.72
C LYS A 18 12.10 -12.88 5.71
N GLU A 19 13.07 -13.63 5.43
CA GLU A 19 14.04 -13.20 4.48
C GLU A 19 13.50 -13.04 3.10
N MET A 20 12.49 -13.81 2.78
CA MET A 20 11.96 -13.74 1.45
C MET A 20 11.17 -12.50 1.18
N GLU A 21 10.82 -11.79 2.21
CA GLU A 21 10.01 -10.61 2.03
C GLU A 21 10.74 -9.32 2.26
N GLU A 22 12.04 -9.37 2.33
CA GLU A 22 12.73 -8.17 2.75
C GLU A 22 12.57 -7.00 1.79
N ASN A 23 12.22 -7.23 0.56
CA ASN A 23 12.02 -6.13 -0.38
C ASN A 23 10.58 -5.70 -0.53
N LEU A 24 9.70 -6.25 0.27
CA LEU A 24 8.29 -5.93 0.19
C LEU A 24 7.83 -5.27 1.48
N ILE A 25 7.11 -4.20 1.35
CA ILE A 25 6.63 -3.46 2.51
C ILE A 25 5.12 -3.37 2.45
N GLY A 26 4.47 -3.87 3.50
CA GLY A 26 3.02 -3.72 3.62
C GLY A 26 2.70 -2.42 4.30
N THR A 27 1.71 -1.71 3.83
CA THR A 27 1.36 -0.44 4.43
C THR A 27 -0.13 -0.16 4.24
N LYS A 28 -0.65 0.75 5.04
CA LYS A 28 -2.02 1.17 4.91
C LYS A 28 -2.08 2.51 4.23
N ILE A 29 -3.05 2.67 3.35
CA ILE A 29 -3.27 3.92 2.65
C ILE A 29 -4.76 4.23 2.72
N ARG A 30 -5.09 5.48 3.04
CA ARG A 30 -6.45 5.96 2.96
C ARG A 30 -6.59 6.79 1.70
N VAL A 31 -7.60 6.51 0.88
CA VAL A 31 -7.83 7.22 -0.38
C VAL A 31 -9.08 8.05 -0.23
N ASN A 32 -8.97 9.34 -0.58
CA ASN A 32 -10.05 10.27 -0.40
C ASN A 32 -11.18 10.02 -1.39
N TYR A 33 -12.33 10.60 -1.13
CA TYR A 33 -13.52 10.34 -1.93
C TYR A 33 -13.58 11.15 -3.23
N TYR A 34 -12.59 11.97 -3.49
CA TYR A 34 -12.48 12.67 -4.75
C TYR A 34 -11.03 12.73 -5.16
N THR A 35 -10.79 12.95 -6.45
CA THR A 35 -9.44 13.08 -6.99
C THR A 35 -9.20 14.53 -7.36
N GLU A 36 -7.95 14.85 -7.62
CA GLU A 36 -7.60 16.20 -8.07
C GLU A 36 -6.77 16.09 -9.32
N SER A 37 -6.83 17.14 -10.13
CA SER A 37 -5.99 17.22 -11.31
C SER A 37 -4.55 17.40 -10.88
N CYS A 38 -3.66 16.71 -11.53
CA CYS A 38 -2.24 16.84 -11.26
C CYS A 38 -1.51 16.83 -12.59
N THR A 39 -0.29 17.35 -12.58
CA THR A 39 0.47 17.52 -13.79
C THR A 39 1.77 16.76 -13.71
N GLY A 40 2.02 15.89 -14.68
CA GLY A 40 3.27 15.22 -14.82
C GLY A 40 3.68 15.41 -16.25
N VAL A 41 3.93 14.33 -16.96
CA VAL A 41 4.16 14.42 -18.40
C VAL A 41 2.88 14.87 -19.07
N ILE A 42 1.76 14.46 -18.55
CA ILE A 42 0.46 14.90 -19.03
C ILE A 42 -0.38 15.30 -17.84
N ILE A 43 -1.48 15.99 -18.11
CA ILE A 43 -2.42 16.34 -17.07
C ILE A 43 -3.29 15.11 -16.82
N GLN A 44 -3.44 14.75 -15.56
CA GLN A 44 -4.19 13.55 -15.22
C GLN A 44 -4.86 13.75 -13.86
N LYS A 45 -5.65 12.78 -13.46
CA LYS A 45 -6.28 12.81 -12.15
C LYS A 45 -5.46 11.97 -11.19
N CYS A 46 -5.23 12.51 -10.02
CA CYS A 46 -4.46 11.83 -9.00
C CYS A 46 -5.31 11.59 -7.79
N TYR A 47 -5.03 10.50 -7.09
CA TYR A 47 -5.67 10.24 -5.81
C TYR A 47 -5.13 11.22 -4.78
N LEU A 48 -5.91 11.43 -3.74
CA LEU A 48 -5.47 12.12 -2.54
C LEU A 48 -5.39 11.06 -1.47
N ILE A 49 -4.23 10.90 -0.89
CA ILE A 49 -4.05 9.82 0.07
C ILE A 49 -3.49 10.29 1.39
N GLN A 50 -3.65 9.44 2.38
CA GLN A 50 -2.95 9.51 3.64
C GLN A 50 -2.32 8.14 3.85
N GLU A 51 -1.09 8.13 4.31
CA GLU A 51 -0.34 6.89 4.42
C GLU A 51 0.15 6.67 5.83
N GLY A 52 0.01 5.45 6.33
CA GLY A 52 0.55 5.10 7.62
C GLY A 52 0.03 5.98 8.74
N GLU A 53 0.93 6.60 9.46
CA GLU A 53 0.55 7.41 10.60
C GLU A 53 -0.15 8.70 10.24
N ALA A 54 -0.10 9.09 8.98
CA ALA A 54 -0.80 10.29 8.55
C ALA A 54 -2.31 10.08 8.42
N ILE A 55 -2.75 8.83 8.44
CA ILE A 55 -4.17 8.52 8.31
C ILE A 55 -4.94 9.12 9.48
N GLY A 56 -5.99 9.86 9.17
CA GLY A 56 -6.79 10.50 10.19
C GLY A 56 -6.41 11.93 10.46
N GLY A 57 -5.33 12.40 9.87
CA GLY A 57 -4.92 13.78 10.02
C GLY A 57 -5.69 14.69 9.10
N ASN A 58 -5.24 15.93 9.01
CA ASN A 58 -5.94 16.93 8.22
C ASN A 58 -5.41 17.08 6.82
N GLY A 59 -4.24 16.60 6.52
CA GLY A 59 -3.63 16.81 5.23
C GLY A 59 -3.78 15.62 4.31
N TRP A 60 -3.89 15.89 3.02
CA TRP A 60 -3.95 14.88 1.99
C TRP A 60 -2.81 15.13 1.02
N GLN A 61 -2.26 14.05 0.50
CA GLN A 61 -1.10 14.11 -0.36
C GLN A 61 -1.50 13.65 -1.75
N LEU A 62 -1.04 14.36 -2.78
CA LEU A 62 -1.30 13.92 -4.14
C LEU A 62 -0.53 12.65 -4.40
N PHE A 63 -1.15 11.71 -5.07
CA PHE A 63 -0.58 10.42 -5.33
C PHE A 63 -0.68 10.12 -6.81
N TYR A 64 0.47 10.08 -7.46
CA TYR A 64 0.54 10.00 -8.91
C TYR A 64 0.53 8.57 -9.45
N ASP A 65 0.82 7.60 -8.60
CA ASP A 65 0.96 6.21 -9.07
C ASP A 65 -0.37 5.50 -9.06
N PRO A 66 -0.53 4.49 -9.92
CA PRO A 66 -1.71 3.64 -9.82
C PRO A 66 -1.55 2.67 -8.67
N ILE A 67 -2.65 2.09 -8.24
CA ILE A 67 -2.63 1.02 -7.25
C ILE A 67 -3.22 -0.19 -7.96
N GLU A 68 -2.38 -1.18 -8.23
CA GLU A 68 -2.83 -2.33 -9.01
C GLU A 68 -3.87 -3.12 -8.25
N GLY A 69 -4.92 -3.50 -8.94
CA GLY A 69 -5.99 -4.28 -8.32
C GLY A 69 -7.05 -3.47 -7.63
N PHE A 70 -6.92 -2.15 -7.63
CA PHE A 70 -7.85 -1.28 -6.92
C PHE A 70 -8.84 -0.63 -7.90
N ASP A 71 -10.12 -0.81 -7.64
CA ASP A 71 -11.17 -0.18 -8.43
C ASP A 71 -11.70 1.01 -7.66
N TYR A 72 -11.27 2.19 -8.03
CA TYR A 72 -11.65 3.40 -7.35
C TYR A 72 -13.04 3.86 -7.81
N VAL A 73 -13.88 4.23 -6.85
CA VAL A 73 -15.18 4.81 -7.15
C VAL A 73 -15.26 6.11 -6.37
N GLU A 74 -15.49 7.20 -7.07
CA GLU A 74 -15.63 8.49 -6.44
C GLU A 74 -16.82 8.49 -5.50
N GLY A 75 -16.71 9.20 -4.40
CA GLY A 75 -17.78 9.26 -3.41
C GLY A 75 -17.55 8.37 -2.21
N TYR A 76 -16.47 7.61 -2.19
CA TYR A 76 -16.16 6.73 -1.07
C TYR A 76 -14.76 7.00 -0.56
N ILE A 77 -14.59 6.89 0.75
CA ILE A 77 -13.26 6.90 1.34
C ILE A 77 -12.88 5.45 1.55
N TYR A 78 -11.70 5.08 1.09
CA TYR A 78 -11.21 3.71 1.20
C TYR A 78 -10.04 3.64 2.16
N ASP A 79 -9.98 2.57 2.94
CA ASP A 79 -8.76 2.23 3.65
C ASP A 79 -8.27 0.94 3.02
N LEU A 80 -7.04 0.95 2.58
CA LEU A 80 -6.47 -0.14 1.82
C LEU A 80 -5.22 -0.69 2.49
N ASP A 81 -5.03 -1.98 2.32
CA ASP A 81 -3.77 -2.61 2.70
C ASP A 81 -3.06 -2.91 1.37
N VAL A 82 -1.87 -2.36 1.20
CA VAL A 82 -1.15 -2.50 -0.05
C VAL A 82 0.27 -3.00 0.20
N THR A 83 0.85 -3.59 -0.82
CA THR A 83 2.26 -3.97 -0.81
C THR A 83 3.01 -3.01 -1.71
N VAL A 84 4.10 -2.47 -1.21
CA VAL A 84 4.90 -1.50 -1.93
C VAL A 84 6.25 -2.13 -2.25
N SER A 85 6.66 -2.06 -3.50
CA SER A 85 7.96 -2.59 -3.88
C SER A 85 8.64 -1.61 -4.83
N GLU A 86 9.94 -1.76 -4.99
CA GLU A 86 10.69 -0.88 -5.86
C GLU A 86 10.65 -1.38 -7.29
N VAL A 87 10.65 -0.44 -8.22
CA VAL A 87 10.63 -0.75 -9.64
C VAL A 87 11.97 -0.38 -10.24
N GLU A 88 12.55 -1.27 -11.01
CA GLU A 88 13.77 -0.97 -11.72
C GLU A 88 13.44 -0.15 -12.95
N ASP A 89 14.23 0.86 -13.23
CA ASP A 89 14.04 1.72 -14.39
C ASP A 89 12.62 2.27 -14.45
N PRO A 90 12.21 3.02 -13.43
CA PRO A 90 10.82 3.49 -13.41
C PRO A 90 10.55 4.50 -14.51
N PRO A 91 9.32 4.51 -15.02
CA PRO A 91 8.93 5.52 -16.00
C PRO A 91 8.97 6.90 -15.39
N MET A 92 8.97 7.92 -16.23
CA MET A 92 8.88 9.27 -15.76
C MET A 92 7.55 9.47 -15.08
N ASP A 93 7.52 10.40 -14.14
CA ASP A 93 6.29 10.74 -13.41
C ASP A 93 5.84 9.71 -12.41
N THR A 94 6.68 8.79 -12.04
CA THR A 94 6.32 7.86 -10.98
C THR A 94 7.33 7.98 -9.86
N SER A 95 6.98 7.46 -8.72
CA SER A 95 7.85 7.51 -7.57
C SER A 95 8.94 6.45 -7.62
N GLY A 96 8.88 5.56 -8.59
CA GLY A 96 9.78 4.42 -8.61
C GLY A 96 9.28 3.30 -7.74
N LEU A 97 8.07 3.39 -7.25
CA LEU A 97 7.49 2.38 -6.41
C LEU A 97 6.27 1.78 -7.09
N LYS A 98 6.01 0.53 -6.78
CA LYS A 98 4.85 -0.17 -7.31
C LYS A 98 3.93 -0.49 -6.15
N TYR A 99 2.67 -0.13 -6.28
CA TYR A 99 1.67 -0.35 -5.25
C TYR A 99 0.68 -1.40 -5.73
N VAL A 100 0.49 -2.44 -4.93
CA VAL A 100 -0.44 -3.51 -5.27
C VAL A 100 -1.40 -3.69 -4.12
N LEU A 101 -2.69 -3.69 -4.44
CA LEU A 101 -3.71 -3.85 -3.42
C LEU A 101 -3.72 -5.27 -2.88
N ASN A 102 -3.64 -5.42 -1.57
CA ASN A 102 -3.81 -6.72 -0.93
C ASN A 102 -5.27 -6.92 -0.54
N GLN A 103 -5.87 -5.90 0.07
CA GLN A 103 -7.28 -5.97 0.39
C GLN A 103 -7.83 -4.60 0.75
N VAL A 104 -9.13 -4.43 0.57
CA VAL A 104 -9.82 -3.24 0.98
C VAL A 104 -10.24 -3.44 2.43
N LEU A 105 -9.72 -2.61 3.31
CA LEU A 105 -10.04 -2.72 4.73
C LEU A 105 -11.37 -2.09 5.04
N SER A 106 -11.69 -0.99 4.37
CA SER A 106 -13.00 -0.37 4.52
C SER A 106 -13.32 0.48 3.31
N LYS A 107 -14.59 0.67 3.07
CA LYS A 107 -15.09 1.48 1.95
C LYS A 107 -16.32 2.18 2.49
N THR A 108 -16.22 3.49 2.71
CA THR A 108 -17.26 4.25 3.38
C THR A 108 -17.78 5.35 2.47
N LYS A 109 -19.08 5.34 2.24
CA LYS A 109 -19.67 6.34 1.39
C LYS A 109 -19.69 7.68 2.09
N VAL A 110 -19.38 8.74 1.36
CA VAL A 110 -19.40 10.09 1.90
C VAL A 110 -20.62 10.81 1.32
N ASP A 111 -21.40 11.37 2.20
CA ASP A 111 -22.62 12.08 1.77
C ASP A 111 -22.38 13.54 1.47
#